data_91a9612044cc37fb29f1348d6030af85
#
_entry.id   91a9612044cc37fb29f1348d6030af85
#
_cell.length_a   1.000
_cell.length_b   1.000
_cell.length_c   1.000
_cell.angle_alpha   90.00
_cell.angle_beta   90.00
_cell.angle_gamma   90.00
#
_symmetry.space_group_name_H-M   'P 1'
#
loop_
_entity.id
_entity.type
_entity.pdbx_description
1 polymer ?
#
loop_
_entity_poly.entity_id
_entity_poly.type
_entity_poly.pdbx_seq_one_letter_code
_entity_poly.pdbx_strand_id
1 'polypeptide(L)'
;TGEIYGNSAQISGNGILKSTDNGVTWSPLPSTLSASIPATHQFAYTWRALVHPQRDSQQVYVATSRAGLYRTTNGGSAWTPVLSSNALFSDVIVTRNGTLYAAFGAFTGTQGAIASRWGVFRSTNGTTWTNVTPPDMKNTVKRIVLAEVPQHPEQIFVLAETPDEGAKGSTIYRGEERFEWHSLWKYTRTSADTGTWENRSANIPMTDEQRGDFYSQGGYDLLVKVSPHDSNLVIVGGTNLYRSTDGFTSTKNWKWIGGYWKPTPSFDKYSSYKDHHPDQHDVLFHPTDPKQMYSANDGGVYVTDDIRADSVAWRDLNRGYLTTQFYTVDIPNMPGFETSRKIIGGMQDNSVWFQNDEEEPTTTPWQRVGGGDGAYSYFVTGGLSYSLYYSSQQGRVYYVRNGITGKESYRKRIDPIGPKDYLFINPYVPHPTDQNTIYMAGDNQLWRLNDVDLIPAGNTDSTLIGWDS
;
A
#
# COMPACT_ATOMS: atom_id res chain seq x y z
N THR A 1 12.75 6.24 -3.36
CA THR A 1 11.85 7.40 -3.22
C THR A 1 11.05 7.59 -4.49
N GLY A 2 9.84 8.07 -4.38
CA GLY A 2 8.85 8.11 -5.44
C GLY A 2 8.01 6.83 -5.52
N GLU A 3 6.75 6.98 -5.91
CA GLU A 3 5.77 5.91 -6.05
C GLU A 3 5.34 5.81 -7.51
N ILE A 4 5.55 4.62 -8.11
CA ILE A 4 5.19 4.40 -9.52
C ILE A 4 3.91 3.58 -9.68
N TYR A 5 3.51 2.85 -8.66
CA TYR A 5 2.39 1.94 -8.69
C TYR A 5 1.48 2.20 -7.49
N GLY A 6 0.40 2.79 -7.74
CA GLY A 6 -0.68 3.14 -6.81
C GLY A 6 -1.69 3.96 -7.57
N ASN A 7 -2.79 4.11 -7.11
CA ASN A 7 -3.99 4.88 -7.40
C ASN A 7 -3.97 5.96 -8.51
N SER A 8 -3.28 5.81 -9.61
CA SER A 8 -3.16 6.86 -10.64
C SER A 8 -2.43 8.16 -10.22
N ALA A 9 -1.97 8.27 -8.98
CA ALA A 9 -1.19 9.42 -8.49
C ALA A 9 0.29 9.06 -8.40
N GLN A 10 0.93 8.77 -9.52
CA GLN A 10 2.38 8.49 -9.54
C GLN A 10 3.17 9.72 -9.10
N ILE A 11 3.99 9.57 -8.05
CA ILE A 11 4.84 10.63 -7.53
C ILE A 11 6.29 10.30 -7.81
N SER A 12 6.93 11.09 -8.69
CA SER A 12 8.35 10.95 -8.95
C SER A 12 9.18 11.39 -7.74
N GLY A 13 10.06 10.51 -7.27
CA GLY A 13 11.06 10.86 -6.28
C GLY A 13 12.21 11.65 -6.90
N ASN A 14 12.90 12.45 -6.07
CA ASN A 14 14.09 13.17 -6.49
C ASN A 14 15.34 12.55 -5.87
N GLY A 15 15.72 11.37 -6.36
CA GLY A 15 16.94 10.70 -6.00
C GLY A 15 16.89 9.91 -4.67
N ILE A 16 18.07 9.63 -4.13
CA ILE A 16 18.29 8.81 -2.93
C ILE A 16 18.76 9.71 -1.80
N LEU A 17 18.19 9.53 -0.62
CA LEU A 17 18.58 10.23 0.60
C LEU A 17 19.58 9.40 1.39
N LYS A 18 20.58 10.06 2.01
CA LYS A 18 21.56 9.46 2.88
C LYS A 18 21.64 10.24 4.21
N SER A 19 21.68 9.49 5.31
CA SER A 19 22.03 10.01 6.64
C SER A 19 23.46 9.60 7.00
N THR A 20 24.16 10.45 7.73
CA THR A 20 25.49 10.17 8.33
C THR A 20 25.48 10.35 9.85
N ASP A 21 24.30 10.56 10.45
CA ASP A 21 24.08 10.85 11.86
C ASP A 21 22.98 9.94 12.47
N ASN A 22 22.92 8.68 12.04
CA ASN A 22 21.97 7.67 12.48
C ASN A 22 20.49 8.04 12.24
N GLY A 23 20.20 8.74 11.14
CA GLY A 23 18.84 9.06 10.73
C GLY A 23 18.27 10.37 11.31
N VAL A 24 19.08 11.14 12.05
CA VAL A 24 18.65 12.44 12.60
C VAL A 24 18.45 13.45 11.47
N THR A 25 19.39 13.50 10.52
CA THR A 25 19.26 14.32 9.31
C THR A 25 19.47 13.50 8.04
N TRP A 26 18.82 13.91 6.96
CA TRP A 26 18.89 13.24 5.67
C TRP A 26 19.18 14.25 4.57
N SER A 27 20.15 13.92 3.71
CA SER A 27 20.52 14.75 2.56
C SER A 27 20.42 13.95 1.27
N PRO A 28 19.94 14.53 0.18
CA PRO A 28 19.93 13.86 -1.10
C PRO A 28 21.36 13.67 -1.62
N LEU A 29 21.62 12.52 -2.24
CA LEU A 29 22.87 12.24 -2.94
C LEU A 29 22.89 13.01 -4.27
N PRO A 30 23.81 13.98 -4.48
CA PRO A 30 23.82 14.82 -5.67
C PRO A 30 23.90 14.04 -6.99
N SER A 31 24.59 12.90 -6.98
CA SER A 31 24.73 12.01 -8.15
C SER A 31 23.45 11.33 -8.59
N THR A 32 22.38 11.40 -7.77
CA THR A 32 21.08 10.79 -8.04
C THR A 32 19.99 11.81 -8.31
N LEU A 33 20.31 13.10 -8.25
CA LEU A 33 19.38 14.19 -8.53
C LEU A 33 19.25 14.42 -10.05
N SER A 34 18.08 14.89 -10.44
CA SER A 34 17.84 15.41 -11.78
C SER A 34 17.56 16.91 -11.71
N ALA A 35 18.11 17.70 -12.64
CA ALA A 35 17.86 19.14 -12.74
C ALA A 35 16.39 19.47 -13.06
N SER A 36 15.70 18.56 -13.71
CA SER A 36 14.25 18.50 -13.84
C SER A 36 13.84 17.10 -13.44
N ILE A 37 12.74 16.92 -12.73
CA ILE A 37 12.25 15.59 -12.30
C ILE A 37 11.45 14.96 -13.46
N PRO A 38 12.07 14.43 -14.52
CA PRO A 38 11.33 13.66 -15.49
C PRO A 38 11.08 12.28 -14.88
N ALA A 39 9.86 11.78 -15.03
CA ALA A 39 9.49 10.41 -14.67
C ALA A 39 10.40 9.33 -15.30
N THR A 40 11.26 9.72 -16.24
CA THR A 40 12.23 8.87 -16.96
C THR A 40 13.61 8.81 -16.30
N HIS A 41 13.88 9.63 -15.26
CA HIS A 41 15.17 9.57 -14.58
C HIS A 41 15.33 8.23 -13.84
N GLN A 42 16.52 7.60 -13.93
CA GLN A 42 16.76 6.24 -13.42
C GLN A 42 16.51 6.07 -11.90
N PHE A 43 16.58 7.14 -11.10
CA PHE A 43 16.32 7.14 -9.67
C PHE A 43 14.99 7.82 -9.30
N ALA A 44 14.13 8.13 -10.28
CA ALA A 44 12.81 8.69 -10.00
C ALA A 44 11.92 7.73 -9.20
N TYR A 45 12.10 6.42 -9.43
CA TYR A 45 11.36 5.37 -8.74
C TYR A 45 12.30 4.27 -8.28
N THR A 46 12.48 4.15 -6.97
CA THR A 46 13.41 3.20 -6.36
C THR A 46 12.63 2.22 -5.49
N TRP A 47 12.66 0.95 -5.84
CA TRP A 47 11.98 -0.11 -5.11
C TRP A 47 12.72 -0.54 -3.85
N ARG A 48 14.04 -0.70 -3.94
CA ARG A 48 14.87 -1.09 -2.80
C ARG A 48 16.28 -0.53 -2.92
N ALA A 49 16.82 -0.10 -1.79
CA ALA A 49 18.24 0.18 -1.63
C ALA A 49 18.80 -0.72 -0.54
N LEU A 50 19.99 -1.26 -0.73
CA LEU A 50 20.68 -2.07 0.28
C LEU A 50 22.17 -1.77 0.33
N VAL A 51 22.72 -1.80 1.54
CA VAL A 51 24.16 -1.78 1.78
C VAL A 51 24.67 -3.22 1.86
N HIS A 52 25.78 -3.53 1.21
CA HIS A 52 26.34 -4.89 1.24
C HIS A 52 27.01 -5.18 2.60
N PRO A 53 26.54 -6.16 3.41
CA PRO A 53 26.95 -6.32 4.80
C PRO A 53 28.38 -6.81 4.99
N GLN A 54 28.97 -7.46 3.98
CA GLN A 54 30.32 -8.05 4.03
C GLN A 54 31.33 -7.26 3.23
N ARG A 55 30.96 -6.12 2.67
CA ARG A 55 31.85 -5.25 1.91
C ARG A 55 31.87 -3.88 2.56
N ASP A 56 32.72 -3.00 2.04
CA ASP A 56 32.73 -1.62 2.48
C ASP A 56 31.28 -1.05 2.51
N SER A 57 30.95 -0.35 3.60
CA SER A 57 29.67 0.33 3.79
C SER A 57 29.35 1.35 2.67
N GLN A 58 30.34 1.69 1.85
CA GLN A 58 30.18 2.50 0.66
C GLN A 58 29.63 1.74 -0.56
N GLN A 59 29.54 0.41 -0.47
CA GLN A 59 28.95 -0.40 -1.55
C GLN A 59 27.45 -0.58 -1.35
N VAL A 60 26.69 0.09 -2.18
CA VAL A 60 25.22 0.09 -2.15
C VAL A 60 24.68 -0.38 -3.50
N TYR A 61 23.63 -1.16 -3.45
CA TYR A 61 22.83 -1.57 -4.62
C TYR A 61 21.45 -0.94 -4.56
N VAL A 62 20.92 -0.54 -5.73
CA VAL A 62 19.61 0.09 -5.84
C VAL A 62 18.84 -0.53 -6.99
N ALA A 63 17.72 -1.12 -6.65
CA ALA A 63 16.75 -1.64 -7.61
C ALA A 63 15.77 -0.52 -8.00
N THR A 64 15.68 -0.23 -9.29
CA THR A 64 14.92 0.89 -9.82
C THR A 64 13.84 0.42 -10.79
N SER A 65 12.79 1.20 -10.94
CA SER A 65 11.80 0.97 -11.99
C SER A 65 12.35 1.37 -13.36
N ARG A 66 12.15 0.51 -14.36
CA ARG A 66 12.47 0.73 -15.80
C ARG A 66 13.95 0.93 -16.14
N ALA A 67 14.86 0.89 -15.15
CA ALA A 67 16.30 1.07 -15.41
C ALA A 67 17.18 -0.07 -14.83
N GLY A 68 16.58 -1.00 -14.08
CA GLY A 68 17.26 -2.17 -13.53
C GLY A 68 18.03 -1.89 -12.24
N LEU A 69 19.17 -2.56 -12.06
CA LEU A 69 19.95 -2.52 -10.83
C LEU A 69 21.21 -1.68 -11.02
N TYR A 70 21.42 -0.73 -10.12
CA TYR A 70 22.60 0.12 -10.03
C TYR A 70 23.46 -0.24 -8.81
N ARG A 71 24.76 -0.02 -8.91
CA ARG A 71 25.71 -0.17 -7.82
C ARG A 71 26.58 1.08 -7.68
N THR A 72 26.84 1.48 -6.46
CA THR A 72 27.95 2.37 -6.10
C THR A 72 29.00 1.61 -5.27
N THR A 73 30.25 2.04 -5.32
CA THR A 73 31.35 1.55 -4.48
C THR A 73 32.04 2.70 -3.75
N ASN A 74 31.50 3.91 -3.82
CA ASN A 74 32.05 5.13 -3.26
C ASN A 74 30.99 5.94 -2.50
N GLY A 75 30.09 5.23 -1.81
CA GLY A 75 29.10 5.85 -0.93
C GLY A 75 28.05 6.70 -1.63
N GLY A 76 27.80 6.44 -2.93
CA GLY A 76 26.81 7.14 -3.72
C GLY A 76 27.37 8.33 -4.51
N SER A 77 28.68 8.51 -4.59
CA SER A 77 29.27 9.60 -5.40
C SER A 77 29.15 9.32 -6.90
N ALA A 78 29.14 8.05 -7.32
CA ALA A 78 28.87 7.60 -8.68
C ALA A 78 28.15 6.25 -8.69
N TRP A 79 27.38 6.01 -9.77
CA TRP A 79 26.58 4.81 -9.92
C TRP A 79 26.82 4.14 -11.26
N THR A 80 26.92 2.82 -11.24
CA THR A 80 27.12 1.99 -12.43
C THR A 80 25.95 1.02 -12.58
N PRO A 81 25.31 0.90 -13.76
CA PRO A 81 24.34 -0.15 -14.02
C PRO A 81 25.04 -1.51 -14.02
N VAL A 82 24.58 -2.45 -13.22
CA VAL A 82 25.17 -3.80 -13.10
C VAL A 82 24.27 -4.91 -13.59
N LEU A 83 22.96 -4.63 -13.75
CA LEU A 83 22.00 -5.54 -14.34
C LEU A 83 20.82 -4.74 -14.92
N SER A 84 20.85 -4.49 -16.22
CA SER A 84 19.86 -3.64 -16.89
C SER A 84 18.56 -4.38 -17.17
N SER A 85 17.42 -3.71 -16.94
CA SER A 85 16.08 -4.16 -17.31
C SER A 85 15.15 -2.93 -17.40
N ASN A 86 14.19 -2.97 -18.30
CA ASN A 86 13.10 -1.98 -18.39
C ASN A 86 11.81 -2.45 -17.67
N ALA A 87 11.92 -3.42 -16.78
CA ALA A 87 10.81 -3.88 -15.96
C ALA A 87 10.28 -2.77 -15.03
N LEU A 88 8.97 -2.74 -14.84
CA LEU A 88 8.32 -1.81 -13.91
C LEU A 88 8.72 -2.14 -12.46
N PHE A 89 8.75 -3.41 -12.12
CA PHE A 89 9.04 -3.91 -10.78
C PHE A 89 10.42 -4.54 -10.72
N SER A 90 11.16 -4.22 -9.68
CA SER A 90 12.46 -4.80 -9.39
C SER A 90 12.68 -5.00 -7.89
N ASP A 91 13.49 -5.95 -7.52
CA ASP A 91 13.91 -6.17 -6.15
C ASP A 91 15.37 -6.61 -6.07
N VAL A 92 16.02 -6.42 -4.92
CA VAL A 92 17.38 -6.87 -4.66
C VAL A 92 17.56 -7.21 -3.19
N ILE A 93 18.18 -8.35 -2.92
CA ILE A 93 18.60 -8.76 -1.57
C ILE A 93 20.05 -9.23 -1.58
N VAL A 94 20.65 -9.28 -0.39
CA VAL A 94 21.94 -9.90 -0.14
C VAL A 94 21.78 -10.87 1.03
N THR A 95 22.26 -12.08 0.86
CA THR A 95 22.25 -13.09 1.92
C THR A 95 23.44 -12.90 2.85
N ARG A 96 23.39 -13.49 4.05
CA ARG A 96 24.46 -13.37 5.06
C ARG A 96 25.84 -13.83 4.57
N ASN A 97 25.91 -14.72 3.56
CA ASN A 97 27.17 -15.12 2.93
C ASN A 97 27.62 -14.19 1.80
N GLY A 98 26.94 -13.04 1.60
CA GLY A 98 27.28 -12.04 0.59
C GLY A 98 26.83 -12.36 -0.83
N THR A 99 26.02 -13.41 -1.04
CA THR A 99 25.41 -13.69 -2.33
C THR A 99 24.25 -12.72 -2.58
N LEU A 100 24.27 -12.07 -3.73
CA LEU A 100 23.22 -11.15 -4.18
C LEU A 100 22.19 -11.89 -5.01
N TYR A 101 20.93 -11.54 -4.82
CA TYR A 101 19.82 -11.92 -5.70
C TYR A 101 19.08 -10.66 -6.13
N ALA A 102 18.74 -10.59 -7.41
CA ALA A 102 17.92 -9.54 -7.98
C ALA A 102 16.72 -10.14 -8.73
N ALA A 103 15.61 -9.45 -8.74
CA ALA A 103 14.42 -9.89 -9.45
C ALA A 103 13.84 -8.74 -10.29
N PHE A 104 13.29 -9.10 -11.46
CA PHE A 104 12.57 -8.20 -12.33
C PHE A 104 11.27 -8.85 -12.78
N GLY A 105 10.15 -8.13 -12.67
CA GLY A 105 8.90 -8.53 -13.30
C GLY A 105 9.01 -8.50 -14.83
N ALA A 106 8.11 -9.20 -15.50
CA ALA A 106 8.03 -9.14 -16.97
C ALA A 106 7.24 -7.91 -17.47
N PHE A 107 6.46 -7.27 -16.61
CA PHE A 107 5.63 -6.13 -16.94
C PHE A 107 6.44 -4.82 -17.05
N THR A 108 6.26 -4.07 -18.14
CA THR A 108 6.96 -2.79 -18.39
C THR A 108 6.13 -1.56 -18.04
N GLY A 109 4.85 -1.74 -17.72
CA GLY A 109 3.85 -0.66 -17.64
C GLY A 109 3.17 -0.35 -18.97
N THR A 110 3.59 -0.99 -20.07
CA THR A 110 2.95 -0.88 -21.39
C THR A 110 2.25 -2.19 -21.70
N GLN A 111 1.00 -2.13 -22.10
CA GLN A 111 0.20 -3.32 -22.41
C GLN A 111 0.87 -4.15 -23.52
N GLY A 112 1.04 -5.45 -23.28
CA GLY A 112 1.64 -6.40 -24.22
C GLY A 112 3.17 -6.32 -24.37
N ALA A 113 3.84 -5.36 -23.73
CA ALA A 113 5.30 -5.26 -23.77
C ALA A 113 5.94 -6.06 -22.64
N ILE A 114 6.88 -6.96 -22.99
CA ILE A 114 7.65 -7.77 -22.05
C ILE A 114 8.99 -7.08 -21.78
N ALA A 115 9.43 -7.09 -20.53
CA ALA A 115 10.71 -6.52 -20.13
C ALA A 115 11.89 -7.21 -20.86
N SER A 116 12.90 -6.44 -21.20
CA SER A 116 14.12 -6.92 -21.86
C SER A 116 14.86 -7.97 -21.05
N ARG A 117 14.65 -7.96 -19.73
CA ARG A 117 15.11 -8.98 -18.77
C ARG A 117 14.11 -9.09 -17.65
N TRP A 118 13.69 -10.31 -17.31
CA TRP A 118 12.76 -10.63 -16.24
C TRP A 118 13.17 -11.93 -15.54
N GLY A 119 12.60 -12.18 -14.36
CA GLY A 119 12.89 -13.35 -13.53
C GLY A 119 13.85 -13.07 -12.38
N VAL A 120 14.53 -14.10 -11.89
CA VAL A 120 15.42 -14.06 -10.73
C VAL A 120 16.86 -14.29 -11.15
N PHE A 121 17.76 -13.44 -10.68
CA PHE A 121 19.18 -13.44 -11.01
C PHE A 121 20.02 -13.52 -9.74
N ARG A 122 21.15 -14.22 -9.80
CA ARG A 122 22.10 -14.39 -8.71
C ARG A 122 23.49 -13.86 -9.09
N SER A 123 24.19 -13.29 -8.13
CA SER A 123 25.58 -12.87 -8.28
C SER A 123 26.37 -13.06 -6.99
N THR A 124 27.63 -13.51 -7.11
CA THR A 124 28.58 -13.58 -5.98
C THR A 124 29.57 -12.40 -5.95
N ASN A 125 29.67 -11.64 -7.03
CA ASN A 125 30.58 -10.51 -7.16
C ASN A 125 29.87 -9.15 -7.37
N GLY A 126 28.56 -9.17 -7.63
CA GLY A 126 27.72 -7.98 -7.84
C GLY A 126 27.88 -7.32 -9.22
N THR A 127 28.54 -8.01 -10.18
CA THR A 127 28.73 -7.52 -11.54
C THR A 127 28.36 -8.56 -12.60
N THR A 128 28.63 -9.83 -12.31
CA THR A 128 28.24 -10.95 -13.18
C THR A 128 27.01 -11.65 -12.58
N TRP A 129 25.99 -11.83 -13.39
CA TRP A 129 24.69 -12.33 -12.96
C TRP A 129 24.29 -13.60 -13.72
N THR A 130 23.93 -14.62 -12.99
CA THR A 130 23.40 -15.89 -13.52
C THR A 130 21.88 -15.88 -13.38
N ASN A 131 21.16 -16.21 -14.46
CA ASN A 131 19.71 -16.41 -14.39
C ASN A 131 19.40 -17.69 -13.62
N VAL A 132 18.62 -17.57 -12.56
CA VAL A 132 18.16 -18.67 -11.70
C VAL A 132 16.63 -18.69 -11.59
N THR A 133 15.92 -18.13 -12.54
CA THR A 133 14.45 -18.05 -12.55
C THR A 133 13.82 -19.43 -12.36
N PRO A 134 12.77 -19.58 -11.53
CA PRO A 134 12.02 -20.82 -11.41
C PRO A 134 11.58 -21.33 -12.79
N PRO A 135 11.74 -22.63 -13.08
CA PRO A 135 11.49 -23.17 -14.43
C PRO A 135 10.02 -23.11 -14.84
N ASP A 136 9.11 -23.01 -13.89
CA ASP A 136 7.66 -22.90 -14.06
C ASP A 136 7.15 -21.45 -14.05
N MET A 137 8.02 -20.45 -13.78
CA MET A 137 7.66 -19.05 -13.85
C MET A 137 7.54 -18.59 -15.30
N LYS A 138 6.42 -17.95 -15.65
CA LYS A 138 6.16 -17.43 -17.00
C LYS A 138 6.49 -15.96 -17.15
N ASN A 139 6.61 -15.51 -18.41
CA ASN A 139 6.86 -14.12 -18.78
C ASN A 139 5.63 -13.21 -18.64
N THR A 140 4.60 -13.68 -17.95
CA THR A 140 3.44 -12.89 -17.50
C THR A 140 3.61 -12.38 -16.07
N VAL A 141 4.66 -12.83 -15.34
CA VAL A 141 4.93 -12.42 -13.97
C VAL A 141 5.03 -10.90 -13.85
N LYS A 142 4.32 -10.35 -12.87
CA LYS A 142 4.36 -8.91 -12.60
C LYS A 142 5.40 -8.59 -11.54
N ARG A 143 5.01 -8.34 -10.29
CA ARG A 143 5.96 -8.05 -9.21
C ARG A 143 6.53 -9.32 -8.61
N ILE A 144 7.85 -9.32 -8.37
CA ILE A 144 8.59 -10.38 -7.68
C ILE A 144 9.27 -9.73 -6.48
N VAL A 145 9.09 -10.31 -5.30
CA VAL A 145 9.79 -9.92 -4.07
C VAL A 145 10.59 -11.09 -3.51
N LEU A 146 11.72 -10.77 -2.87
CA LEU A 146 12.72 -11.70 -2.42
C LEU A 146 12.92 -11.63 -0.91
N ALA A 147 13.16 -12.78 -0.27
CA ALA A 147 13.62 -12.84 1.12
C ALA A 147 14.77 -13.83 1.28
N GLU A 148 15.83 -13.43 2.00
CA GLU A 148 16.85 -14.37 2.46
C GLU A 148 16.28 -15.29 3.55
N VAL A 149 16.88 -16.47 3.70
CA VAL A 149 16.72 -17.33 4.87
C VAL A 149 17.95 -17.14 5.75
N PRO A 150 17.90 -16.32 6.81
CA PRO A 150 19.11 -15.88 7.52
C PRO A 150 19.94 -17.02 8.15
N GLN A 151 19.32 -18.14 8.54
CA GLN A 151 20.00 -19.32 9.07
C GLN A 151 20.61 -20.20 7.95
N HIS A 152 20.11 -20.05 6.72
CA HIS A 152 20.49 -20.86 5.56
C HIS A 152 20.80 -19.91 4.38
N PRO A 153 21.98 -19.25 4.37
CA PRO A 153 22.31 -18.19 3.40
C PRO A 153 22.43 -18.69 1.95
N GLU A 154 22.34 -20.00 1.72
CA GLU A 154 22.17 -20.64 0.41
C GLU A 154 20.71 -20.66 -0.05
N GLN A 155 19.76 -20.28 0.80
CA GLN A 155 18.32 -20.33 0.53
C GLN A 155 17.71 -18.94 0.45
N ILE A 156 16.72 -18.80 -0.44
CA ILE A 156 15.85 -17.64 -0.52
C ILE A 156 14.40 -18.06 -0.75
N PHE A 157 13.46 -17.22 -0.33
CA PHE A 157 12.08 -17.27 -0.78
C PHE A 157 11.85 -16.25 -1.89
N VAL A 158 10.96 -16.61 -2.81
CA VAL A 158 10.51 -15.78 -3.92
C VAL A 158 8.99 -15.81 -3.93
N LEU A 159 8.37 -14.66 -3.75
CA LEU A 159 6.92 -14.49 -3.86
C LEU A 159 6.64 -13.57 -5.05
N ALA A 160 5.65 -13.91 -5.88
CA ALA A 160 5.35 -13.11 -7.05
C ALA A 160 3.84 -13.09 -7.37
N GLU A 161 3.39 -12.01 -7.98
CA GLU A 161 2.12 -11.97 -8.69
C GLU A 161 2.31 -12.64 -10.06
N THR A 162 1.59 -13.74 -10.28
CA THR A 162 1.75 -14.61 -11.46
C THR A 162 0.41 -14.83 -12.13
N PRO A 163 -0.07 -13.92 -12.98
CA PRO A 163 -1.36 -14.03 -13.64
C PRO A 163 -1.60 -15.41 -14.24
N ASP A 164 -2.75 -15.98 -13.90
CA ASP A 164 -3.23 -17.31 -14.29
C ASP A 164 -2.41 -18.49 -13.76
N GLU A 165 -1.52 -18.29 -12.77
CA GLU A 165 -0.68 -19.36 -12.21
C GLU A 165 -0.53 -19.27 -10.68
N GLY A 166 -0.36 -20.41 -10.03
CA GLY A 166 -0.21 -20.50 -8.58
C GLY A 166 -1.55 -20.50 -7.84
N ALA A 167 -1.57 -19.87 -6.68
CA ALA A 167 -2.77 -19.73 -5.86
C ALA A 167 -3.65 -18.60 -6.35
N LYS A 168 -4.94 -18.87 -6.56
CA LYS A 168 -5.93 -17.90 -7.01
C LYS A 168 -6.67 -17.31 -5.81
N GLY A 169 -6.40 -16.07 -5.49
CA GLY A 169 -7.12 -15.33 -4.46
C GLY A 169 -8.21 -14.44 -5.04
N SER A 170 -9.22 -14.13 -4.23
CA SER A 170 -10.30 -13.24 -4.61
C SER A 170 -10.48 -12.08 -3.65
N THR A 171 -11.02 -11.00 -4.16
CA THR A 171 -11.49 -9.85 -3.39
C THR A 171 -12.71 -9.23 -4.04
N ILE A 172 -13.49 -8.47 -3.28
CA ILE A 172 -14.58 -7.66 -3.84
C ILE A 172 -14.09 -6.22 -3.98
N TYR A 173 -14.15 -5.72 -5.20
CA TYR A 173 -13.90 -4.32 -5.50
C TYR A 173 -15.10 -3.73 -6.25
N ARG A 174 -15.71 -2.66 -5.71
CA ARG A 174 -16.93 -2.03 -6.27
C ARG A 174 -18.12 -2.99 -6.46
N GLY A 175 -18.26 -4.02 -5.61
CA GLY A 175 -19.30 -5.02 -5.76
C GLY A 175 -19.00 -6.11 -6.80
N GLU A 176 -17.87 -6.04 -7.49
CA GLU A 176 -17.40 -7.04 -8.45
C GLU A 176 -16.32 -7.90 -7.81
N GLU A 177 -16.39 -9.20 -8.03
CA GLU A 177 -15.34 -10.12 -7.64
C GLU A 177 -14.14 -9.96 -8.58
N ARG A 178 -12.95 -9.80 -8.01
CA ARG A 178 -11.68 -9.72 -8.72
C ARG A 178 -10.75 -10.81 -8.26
N PHE A 179 -9.94 -11.30 -9.16
CA PHE A 179 -9.01 -12.39 -8.92
C PHE A 179 -7.58 -11.95 -9.18
N GLU A 180 -6.69 -12.46 -8.34
CA GLU A 180 -5.24 -12.40 -8.56
C GLU A 180 -4.64 -13.79 -8.32
N TRP A 181 -3.48 -14.03 -8.92
CA TRP A 181 -2.74 -15.27 -8.77
C TRP A 181 -1.36 -14.98 -8.23
N HIS A 182 -0.93 -15.80 -7.29
CA HIS A 182 0.35 -15.64 -6.65
C HIS A 182 1.08 -16.96 -6.57
N SER A 183 2.39 -16.91 -6.75
CA SER A 183 3.26 -18.06 -6.62
C SER A 183 4.35 -17.81 -5.59
N LEU A 184 4.63 -18.84 -4.81
CA LEU A 184 5.66 -18.87 -3.78
C LEU A 184 6.64 -19.99 -4.06
N TRP A 185 7.93 -19.67 -4.15
CA TRP A 185 9.00 -20.64 -4.33
C TRP A 185 10.06 -20.49 -3.25
N LYS A 186 10.71 -21.61 -2.94
CA LYS A 186 11.96 -21.65 -2.17
C LYS A 186 13.08 -22.14 -3.06
N TYR A 187 14.13 -21.35 -3.18
CA TYR A 187 15.37 -21.71 -3.88
C TYR A 187 16.41 -22.15 -2.90
N THR A 188 17.13 -23.23 -3.21
CA THR A 188 18.33 -23.70 -2.48
C THR A 188 19.49 -23.81 -3.46
N ARG A 189 20.53 -23.01 -3.27
CA ARG A 189 21.76 -23.09 -4.03
C ARG A 189 22.53 -24.34 -3.63
N THR A 190 22.87 -25.20 -4.60
CA THR A 190 23.60 -26.45 -4.38
C THR A 190 25.05 -26.37 -4.80
N SER A 191 25.42 -25.46 -5.72
CA SER A 191 26.80 -25.20 -6.15
C SER A 191 27.00 -23.75 -6.57
N ALA A 192 28.16 -23.46 -7.17
CA ALA A 192 28.44 -22.12 -7.74
C ALA A 192 27.41 -21.72 -8.80
N ASP A 193 26.96 -22.66 -9.63
CA ASP A 193 26.14 -22.37 -10.81
C ASP A 193 24.74 -23.01 -10.77
N THR A 194 24.45 -23.90 -9.82
CA THR A 194 23.22 -24.64 -9.75
C THR A 194 22.47 -24.47 -8.45
N GLY A 195 21.18 -24.78 -8.47
CA GLY A 195 20.29 -24.85 -7.32
C GLY A 195 19.00 -25.55 -7.66
N THR A 196 18.21 -25.80 -6.65
CA THR A 196 16.90 -26.47 -6.75
C THR A 196 15.79 -25.52 -6.33
N TRP A 197 14.63 -25.69 -6.94
CA TRP A 197 13.41 -24.98 -6.63
C TRP A 197 12.38 -25.89 -5.99
N GLU A 198 11.72 -25.41 -4.97
CA GLU A 198 10.51 -25.99 -4.38
C GLU A 198 9.35 -25.03 -4.62
N ASN A 199 8.34 -25.45 -5.37
CA ASN A 199 7.11 -24.68 -5.55
C ASN A 199 6.19 -24.90 -4.35
N ARG A 200 5.84 -23.81 -3.65
CA ARG A 200 4.96 -23.79 -2.46
C ARG A 200 3.68 -23.01 -2.69
N SER A 201 3.39 -22.66 -3.93
CA SER A 201 2.25 -21.80 -4.32
C SER A 201 0.92 -22.33 -3.83
N ALA A 202 0.71 -23.67 -3.86
CA ALA A 202 -0.53 -24.30 -3.38
C ALA A 202 -0.79 -24.10 -1.86
N ASN A 203 0.21 -23.64 -1.11
CA ASN A 203 0.12 -23.43 0.33
C ASN A 203 -0.01 -21.94 0.71
N ILE A 204 -0.08 -21.03 -0.27
CA ILE A 204 -0.42 -19.63 -0.02
C ILE A 204 -1.82 -19.56 0.60
N PRO A 205 -2.04 -18.71 1.63
CA PRO A 205 -3.32 -18.66 2.33
C PRO A 205 -4.50 -18.32 1.42
N MET A 206 -5.41 -19.28 1.29
CA MET A 206 -6.71 -19.13 0.65
C MET A 206 -7.78 -19.57 1.63
N THR A 207 -8.75 -18.74 1.88
CA THR A 207 -9.79 -18.96 2.92
C THR A 207 -11.12 -19.35 2.32
N ASP A 208 -11.22 -19.35 0.97
CA ASP A 208 -12.50 -19.43 0.23
C ASP A 208 -13.50 -18.34 0.63
N GLU A 209 -13.00 -17.27 1.23
CA GLU A 209 -13.79 -16.12 1.66
C GLU A 209 -13.23 -14.86 1.01
N GLN A 210 -14.09 -14.16 0.29
CA GLN A 210 -13.77 -12.87 -0.30
C GLN A 210 -13.13 -11.96 0.76
N ARG A 211 -11.91 -11.43 0.46
CA ARG A 211 -11.05 -10.62 1.34
C ARG A 211 -10.27 -11.37 2.43
N GLY A 212 -10.53 -12.65 2.67
CA GLY A 212 -9.69 -13.51 3.50
C GLY A 212 -8.57 -14.17 2.72
N ASP A 213 -8.63 -14.16 1.39
CA ASP A 213 -7.60 -14.71 0.52
C ASP A 213 -6.38 -13.80 0.44
N PHE A 214 -5.25 -14.38 0.08
CA PHE A 214 -4.06 -13.61 -0.24
C PHE A 214 -4.30 -12.79 -1.51
N TYR A 215 -4.18 -11.48 -1.41
CA TYR A 215 -4.45 -10.51 -2.47
C TYR A 215 -3.45 -9.35 -2.37
N SER A 216 -2.90 -8.87 -3.49
CA SER A 216 -1.80 -7.90 -3.51
C SER A 216 -2.11 -6.58 -4.20
N GLN A 217 -3.34 -6.34 -4.58
CA GLN A 217 -3.76 -5.15 -5.34
C GLN A 217 -2.93 -4.94 -6.63
N GLY A 218 -2.77 -6.02 -7.42
CA GLY A 218 -1.96 -5.96 -8.65
C GLY A 218 -0.45 -5.88 -8.38
N GLY A 219 0.01 -6.43 -7.26
CA GLY A 219 1.40 -6.40 -6.82
C GLY A 219 1.80 -5.12 -6.09
N TYR A 220 0.87 -4.22 -5.76
CA TYR A 220 1.16 -3.03 -4.95
C TYR A 220 1.60 -3.44 -3.55
N ASP A 221 0.78 -4.23 -2.86
CA ASP A 221 1.06 -4.78 -1.55
C ASP A 221 1.65 -6.19 -1.71
N LEU A 222 2.92 -6.33 -1.72
CA LEU A 222 3.55 -7.64 -1.86
C LEU A 222 4.84 -7.69 -1.06
N LEU A 223 4.89 -8.59 -0.06
CA LEU A 223 6.08 -8.84 0.71
C LEU A 223 6.23 -10.31 1.10
N VAL A 224 7.47 -10.75 1.24
CA VAL A 224 7.85 -12.00 1.90
C VAL A 224 9.03 -11.73 2.84
N LYS A 225 9.03 -12.34 4.03
CA LYS A 225 10.11 -12.18 5.02
C LYS A 225 10.28 -13.45 5.83
N VAL A 226 11.52 -13.78 6.14
CA VAL A 226 11.87 -14.94 6.99
C VAL A 226 12.44 -14.44 8.30
N SER A 227 12.02 -15.03 9.41
CA SER A 227 12.55 -14.69 10.73
C SER A 227 14.05 -14.97 10.84
N PRO A 228 14.86 -14.05 11.40
CA PRO A 228 16.26 -14.30 11.67
C PRO A 228 16.50 -15.29 12.81
N HIS A 229 15.46 -15.71 13.50
CA HIS A 229 15.50 -16.63 14.65
C HIS A 229 14.94 -18.03 14.33
N ASP A 230 14.19 -18.16 13.23
CA ASP A 230 13.54 -19.42 12.85
C ASP A 230 13.27 -19.45 11.35
N SER A 231 13.95 -20.32 10.62
CA SER A 231 13.83 -20.45 9.15
C SER A 231 12.46 -20.93 8.68
N ASN A 232 11.64 -21.48 9.59
CA ASN A 232 10.28 -21.93 9.30
C ASN A 232 9.24 -20.84 9.58
N LEU A 233 9.60 -19.80 10.32
CA LEU A 233 8.73 -18.66 10.55
C LEU A 233 8.84 -17.68 9.36
N VAL A 234 7.85 -17.77 8.47
CA VAL A 234 7.80 -16.98 7.23
C VAL A 234 6.53 -16.13 7.23
N ILE A 235 6.69 -14.86 6.89
CA ILE A 235 5.59 -13.90 6.73
C ILE A 235 5.40 -13.66 5.23
N VAL A 236 4.15 -13.67 4.78
CA VAL A 236 3.73 -13.15 3.49
C VAL A 236 2.68 -12.08 3.69
N GLY A 237 2.76 -11.02 2.92
CA GLY A 237 1.83 -9.88 3.00
C GLY A 237 1.39 -9.43 1.62
N GLY A 238 0.15 -9.05 1.58
CA GLY A 238 -0.57 -8.35 0.53
C GLY A 238 -1.46 -7.31 1.21
N THR A 239 -2.73 -7.21 0.86
CA THR A 239 -3.70 -6.45 1.65
C THR A 239 -3.81 -7.00 3.08
N ASN A 240 -3.57 -8.30 3.24
CA ASN A 240 -3.55 -9.02 4.50
C ASN A 240 -2.14 -9.50 4.84
N LEU A 241 -1.91 -9.79 6.13
CA LEU A 241 -0.66 -10.31 6.63
C LEU A 241 -0.87 -11.72 7.20
N TYR A 242 -0.03 -12.67 6.76
CA TYR A 242 -0.09 -14.06 7.18
C TYR A 242 1.27 -14.53 7.68
N ARG A 243 1.24 -15.37 8.69
CA ARG A 243 2.39 -16.04 9.27
C ARG A 243 2.29 -17.54 9.05
N SER A 244 3.34 -18.16 8.49
CA SER A 244 3.56 -19.60 8.51
C SER A 244 4.58 -19.97 9.57
N THR A 245 4.42 -21.16 10.19
CA THR A 245 5.38 -21.76 11.14
C THR A 245 6.08 -22.99 10.58
N ASP A 246 5.84 -23.32 9.31
CA ASP A 246 6.51 -24.41 8.59
C ASP A 246 7.10 -23.95 7.25
N GLY A 247 7.21 -22.64 7.02
CA GLY A 247 7.71 -22.08 5.77
C GLY A 247 6.78 -22.34 4.59
N PHE A 248 5.49 -22.45 4.82
CA PHE A 248 4.48 -22.81 3.79
C PHE A 248 4.72 -24.17 3.13
N THR A 249 5.18 -25.17 3.88
CA THR A 249 5.23 -26.57 3.38
C THR A 249 3.86 -27.23 3.39
N SER A 250 2.91 -26.68 4.14
CA SER A 250 1.53 -27.15 4.19
C SER A 250 0.52 -26.02 4.27
N THR A 251 -0.74 -26.32 3.98
CA THR A 251 -1.89 -25.41 4.13
C THR A 251 -2.40 -25.30 5.57
N LYS A 252 -1.79 -25.99 6.54
CA LYS A 252 -2.31 -26.12 7.91
C LYS A 252 -1.64 -25.20 8.92
N ASN A 253 -0.42 -24.75 8.64
CA ASN A 253 0.44 -24.08 9.62
C ASN A 253 0.61 -22.58 9.35
N TRP A 254 -0.36 -21.96 8.71
CA TRP A 254 -0.41 -20.52 8.58
C TRP A 254 -1.56 -19.93 9.41
N LYS A 255 -1.40 -18.67 9.79
CA LYS A 255 -2.42 -17.86 10.46
C LYS A 255 -2.48 -16.48 9.84
N TRP A 256 -3.70 -15.95 9.73
CA TRP A 256 -3.94 -14.54 9.48
C TRP A 256 -3.60 -13.72 10.72
N ILE A 257 -2.80 -12.68 10.58
CA ILE A 257 -2.27 -11.87 11.68
C ILE A 257 -2.42 -10.36 11.47
N GLY A 258 -2.99 -9.90 10.36
CA GLY A 258 -3.21 -8.48 10.07
C GLY A 258 -3.99 -8.26 8.79
N GLY A 259 -4.50 -7.05 8.58
CA GLY A 259 -5.25 -6.65 7.39
C GLY A 259 -6.76 -6.77 7.52
N TYR A 260 -7.47 -6.98 6.42
CA TYR A 260 -8.92 -7.07 6.38
C TYR A 260 -9.42 -8.40 6.92
N TRP A 261 -10.53 -8.36 7.66
CA TRP A 261 -11.28 -9.52 8.10
C TRP A 261 -12.58 -9.65 7.35
N LYS A 262 -13.17 -10.86 7.38
CA LYS A 262 -14.42 -11.30 6.73
C LYS A 262 -15.39 -10.20 6.29
N PRO A 263 -15.98 -10.30 5.09
CA PRO A 263 -17.10 -9.47 4.73
C PRO A 263 -18.27 -9.74 5.68
N THR A 264 -18.72 -8.71 6.38
CA THR A 264 -20.08 -8.72 6.89
C THR A 264 -21.03 -8.40 5.73
N PRO A 265 -22.29 -8.86 5.74
CA PRO A 265 -23.27 -8.59 4.68
C PRO A 265 -23.51 -7.10 4.39
N SER A 266 -23.05 -6.19 5.24
CA SER A 266 -23.12 -4.75 5.03
C SER A 266 -21.75 -4.21 4.65
N PHE A 267 -21.64 -3.63 3.48
CA PHE A 267 -20.46 -2.98 2.90
C PHE A 267 -19.82 -1.90 3.80
N ASP A 268 -20.56 -1.40 4.78
CA ASP A 268 -20.15 -0.30 5.66
C ASP A 268 -19.35 -0.75 6.90
N LYS A 269 -19.16 -2.04 7.10
CA LYS A 269 -18.42 -2.58 8.25
C LYS A 269 -17.29 -3.49 7.78
N TYR A 270 -16.24 -2.87 7.23
CA TYR A 270 -14.95 -3.55 7.15
C TYR A 270 -14.43 -3.73 8.57
N SER A 271 -14.38 -4.95 9.07
CA SER A 271 -13.55 -5.22 10.22
C SER A 271 -12.12 -5.45 9.73
N SER A 272 -11.21 -4.63 10.17
CA SER A 272 -9.78 -4.91 10.11
C SER A 272 -9.37 -5.79 11.28
N TYR A 273 -8.21 -6.41 11.19
CA TYR A 273 -7.57 -7.03 12.35
C TYR A 273 -7.43 -5.99 13.46
N LYS A 274 -7.71 -6.39 14.70
CA LYS A 274 -7.71 -5.45 15.81
C LYS A 274 -6.35 -4.72 15.89
N ASP A 275 -6.44 -3.40 15.92
CA ASP A 275 -5.29 -2.49 16.05
C ASP A 275 -4.19 -2.69 14.98
N HIS A 276 -4.57 -3.09 13.75
CA HIS A 276 -3.65 -3.26 12.64
C HIS A 276 -4.29 -2.86 11.30
N HIS A 277 -3.60 -2.03 10.53
CA HIS A 277 -4.08 -1.56 9.22
C HIS A 277 -3.81 -2.59 8.11
N PRO A 278 -4.67 -2.68 7.09
CA PRO A 278 -4.38 -3.46 5.87
C PRO A 278 -3.26 -2.83 5.01
N ASP A 279 -3.03 -3.44 3.85
CA ASP A 279 -2.16 -2.97 2.76
C ASP A 279 -0.68 -2.93 3.21
N GLN A 280 -0.04 -4.11 3.15
CA GLN A 280 1.25 -4.35 3.80
C GLN A 280 2.43 -4.04 2.88
N HIS A 281 3.43 -3.28 3.35
CA HIS A 281 4.61 -2.89 2.57
C HIS A 281 5.90 -3.55 3.03
N ASP A 282 6.15 -3.64 4.34
CA ASP A 282 7.31 -4.37 4.86
C ASP A 282 7.08 -4.84 6.30
N VAL A 283 7.85 -5.82 6.72
CA VAL A 283 7.95 -6.25 8.12
C VAL A 283 9.41 -6.38 8.52
N LEU A 284 9.70 -6.08 9.78
CA LEU A 284 11.04 -6.18 10.35
C LEU A 284 10.98 -6.97 11.65
N PHE A 285 11.66 -8.11 11.69
CA PHE A 285 11.87 -8.83 12.95
C PHE A 285 12.88 -8.12 13.83
N HIS A 286 12.65 -8.09 15.13
CA HIS A 286 13.64 -7.58 16.06
C HIS A 286 14.93 -8.42 15.99
N PRO A 287 16.12 -7.79 15.98
CA PRO A 287 17.37 -8.52 15.72
C PRO A 287 17.76 -9.51 16.82
N THR A 288 17.32 -9.29 18.06
CA THR A 288 17.69 -10.11 19.23
C THR A 288 16.50 -10.69 19.97
N ASP A 289 15.29 -10.18 19.74
CA ASP A 289 14.06 -10.74 20.35
C ASP A 289 13.29 -11.58 19.30
N PRO A 290 13.20 -12.92 19.49
CA PRO A 290 12.54 -13.80 18.53
C PRO A 290 11.02 -13.66 18.47
N LYS A 291 10.43 -12.89 19.38
CA LYS A 291 8.99 -12.66 19.47
C LYS A 291 8.56 -11.33 18.85
N GLN A 292 9.41 -10.32 18.92
CA GLN A 292 9.05 -8.98 18.52
C GLN A 292 9.19 -8.79 16.99
N MET A 293 8.17 -8.18 16.39
CA MET A 293 8.15 -7.83 14.97
C MET A 293 7.46 -6.49 14.76
N TYR A 294 7.98 -5.71 13.81
CA TYR A 294 7.39 -4.47 13.32
C TYR A 294 6.70 -4.70 11.98
N SER A 295 5.61 -4.00 11.73
CA SER A 295 4.88 -3.98 10.45
C SER A 295 4.75 -2.54 9.97
N ALA A 296 5.00 -2.33 8.69
CA ALA A 296 4.75 -1.07 7.98
C ALA A 296 3.64 -1.31 6.94
N ASN A 297 2.61 -0.49 6.99
CA ASN A 297 1.44 -0.55 6.12
C ASN A 297 0.88 0.87 5.89
N ASP A 298 -0.21 1.01 5.14
CA ASP A 298 -0.80 2.30 4.80
C ASP A 298 -1.35 3.09 6.02
N GLY A 299 -1.50 2.44 7.17
CA GLY A 299 -1.82 3.09 8.45
C GLY A 299 -0.61 3.54 9.26
N GLY A 300 0.62 3.25 8.80
CA GLY A 300 1.87 3.62 9.47
C GLY A 300 2.68 2.43 9.98
N VAL A 301 3.25 2.56 11.17
CA VAL A 301 4.14 1.55 11.76
C VAL A 301 3.50 0.96 13.02
N TYR A 302 3.56 -0.35 13.11
CA TYR A 302 3.00 -1.13 14.21
C TYR A 302 4.05 -2.09 14.78
N VAL A 303 3.88 -2.50 16.03
CA VAL A 303 4.75 -3.49 16.68
C VAL A 303 3.90 -4.54 17.40
N THR A 304 4.33 -5.79 17.32
CA THR A 304 3.86 -6.86 18.18
C THR A 304 4.99 -7.35 19.09
N ASP A 305 4.67 -7.65 20.33
CA ASP A 305 5.61 -8.20 21.30
C ASP A 305 5.62 -9.75 21.29
N ASP A 306 4.68 -10.39 20.56
CA ASP A 306 4.71 -11.83 20.33
C ASP A 306 4.08 -12.22 18.98
N ILE A 307 4.93 -12.28 17.94
CA ILE A 307 4.53 -12.74 16.61
C ILE A 307 4.14 -14.22 16.58
N ARG A 308 4.47 -15.00 17.62
CA ARG A 308 4.16 -16.42 17.71
C ARG A 308 2.84 -16.70 18.43
N ALA A 309 2.21 -15.70 19.04
CA ALA A 309 0.94 -15.84 19.70
C ALA A 309 -0.16 -16.37 18.77
N ASP A 310 -1.13 -17.08 19.33
CA ASP A 310 -2.29 -17.57 18.57
C ASP A 310 -3.15 -16.44 18.01
N SER A 311 -3.31 -15.37 18.79
CA SER A 311 -3.86 -14.09 18.36
C SER A 311 -2.78 -13.04 18.59
N VAL A 312 -2.26 -12.48 17.50
CA VAL A 312 -1.21 -11.47 17.54
C VAL A 312 -1.82 -10.14 18.00
N ALA A 313 -1.28 -9.55 19.05
CA ALA A 313 -1.67 -8.21 19.50
C ALA A 313 -0.74 -7.17 18.88
N TRP A 314 -1.32 -6.12 18.30
CA TRP A 314 -0.59 -5.02 17.68
C TRP A 314 -0.74 -3.75 18.51
N ARG A 315 0.28 -2.93 18.48
CA ARG A 315 0.32 -1.58 19.04
C ARG A 315 0.88 -0.64 18.01
N ASP A 316 0.19 0.46 17.72
CA ASP A 316 0.68 1.48 16.81
C ASP A 316 1.89 2.25 17.39
N LEU A 317 2.77 2.69 16.50
CA LEU A 317 3.95 3.50 16.81
C LEU A 317 3.86 4.90 16.16
N ASN A 318 2.68 5.31 15.74
CA ASN A 318 2.49 6.51 14.93
C ASN A 318 2.47 7.82 15.74
N ARG A 319 2.49 7.75 17.08
CA ARG A 319 2.51 8.96 17.92
C ARG A 319 3.81 9.75 17.69
N GLY A 320 3.67 10.98 17.19
CA GLY A 320 4.78 11.84 16.82
C GLY A 320 5.37 11.54 15.43
N TYR A 321 4.86 10.53 14.75
CA TYR A 321 5.20 10.19 13.39
C TYR A 321 4.20 10.86 12.44
N LEU A 322 4.57 12.03 11.91
CA LEU A 322 3.68 12.92 11.16
C LEU A 322 3.73 12.57 9.66
N THR A 323 3.19 11.44 9.28
CA THR A 323 3.15 10.99 7.87
C THR A 323 1.75 10.98 7.27
N THR A 324 0.71 11.15 8.09
CA THR A 324 -0.67 11.28 7.60
C THR A 324 -0.81 12.56 6.79
N GLN A 325 -1.29 12.44 5.55
CA GLN A 325 -1.46 13.55 4.64
C GLN A 325 -2.94 13.74 4.30
N PHE A 326 -3.45 14.94 4.53
CA PHE A 326 -4.78 15.30 4.06
C PHE A 326 -4.76 15.62 2.57
N TYR A 327 -5.73 15.07 1.81
CA TYR A 327 -6.03 15.53 0.47
C TYR A 327 -6.71 16.89 0.51
N THR A 328 -7.69 17.04 1.40
CA THR A 328 -8.40 18.30 1.62
C THR A 328 -8.75 18.44 3.08
N VAL A 329 -8.84 19.66 3.52
CA VAL A 329 -9.39 20.05 4.82
C VAL A 329 -10.38 21.18 4.65
N ASP A 330 -11.38 21.23 5.52
CA ASP A 330 -12.32 22.34 5.59
C ASP A 330 -12.58 22.72 7.05
N ILE A 331 -12.87 24.01 7.26
CA ILE A 331 -13.25 24.60 8.53
C ILE A 331 -14.56 25.37 8.34
N PRO A 332 -15.44 25.45 9.35
CA PRO A 332 -16.67 26.22 9.24
C PRO A 332 -16.35 27.70 9.00
N ASN A 333 -16.69 28.21 7.82
CA ASN A 333 -16.55 29.61 7.46
C ASN A 333 -17.93 30.22 7.21
N MET A 334 -18.70 30.43 8.27
CA MET A 334 -20.11 30.79 8.18
C MET A 334 -20.55 31.62 9.37
N PRO A 335 -21.58 32.49 9.21
CA PRO A 335 -22.13 33.29 10.30
C PRO A 335 -22.50 32.46 11.53
N GLY A 336 -21.99 32.84 12.68
CA GLY A 336 -22.19 32.16 13.97
C GLY A 336 -21.15 31.07 14.27
N PHE A 337 -20.19 30.82 13.37
CA PHE A 337 -19.09 29.84 13.55
C PHE A 337 -17.68 30.45 13.40
N GLU A 338 -17.58 31.81 13.48
CA GLU A 338 -16.32 32.52 13.26
C GLU A 338 -15.20 32.14 14.26
N THR A 339 -15.58 31.65 15.42
CA THR A 339 -14.65 31.14 16.45
C THR A 339 -14.58 29.63 16.51
N SER A 340 -15.26 28.92 15.61
CA SER A 340 -15.27 27.47 15.61
C SER A 340 -13.87 26.91 15.30
N ARG A 341 -13.46 25.89 16.08
CA ARG A 341 -12.22 25.14 15.87
C ARG A 341 -12.47 23.78 15.22
N LYS A 342 -13.68 23.55 14.71
CA LYS A 342 -14.03 22.31 14.04
C LYS A 342 -13.24 22.16 12.74
N ILE A 343 -12.77 20.97 12.47
CA ILE A 343 -12.02 20.63 11.25
C ILE A 343 -12.55 19.30 10.72
N ILE A 344 -12.75 19.21 9.42
CA ILE A 344 -12.99 17.95 8.72
C ILE A 344 -11.96 17.79 7.61
N GLY A 345 -11.50 16.57 7.37
CA GLY A 345 -10.58 16.31 6.27
C GLY A 345 -10.51 14.86 5.87
N GLY A 346 -10.23 14.65 4.59
CA GLY A 346 -10.05 13.34 3.98
C GLY A 346 -8.59 13.02 3.73
N MET A 347 -8.21 11.76 3.97
CA MET A 347 -6.85 11.26 3.85
C MET A 347 -6.83 9.95 3.06
N GLN A 348 -5.83 9.79 2.21
CA GLN A 348 -5.60 8.51 1.53
C GLN A 348 -5.46 7.41 2.57
N ASP A 349 -6.08 6.24 2.30
CA ASP A 349 -6.07 5.00 3.09
C ASP A 349 -6.54 5.15 4.56
N ASN A 350 -6.61 6.38 5.05
CA ASN A 350 -6.88 6.71 6.44
C ASN A 350 -8.24 7.40 6.66
N SER A 351 -9.16 7.30 5.71
CA SER A 351 -10.57 7.70 5.91
C SER A 351 -10.81 9.22 5.95
N VAL A 352 -12.02 9.60 6.32
CA VAL A 352 -12.40 10.99 6.63
C VAL A 352 -12.53 11.14 8.14
N TRP A 353 -11.89 12.18 8.66
CA TRP A 353 -11.87 12.47 10.09
C TRP A 353 -12.40 13.85 10.38
N PHE A 354 -13.01 13.97 11.54
CA PHE A 354 -13.66 15.19 12.04
C PHE A 354 -13.21 15.45 13.47
N GLN A 355 -12.85 16.69 13.74
CA GLN A 355 -12.60 17.21 15.09
C GLN A 355 -13.72 18.16 15.46
N ASN A 356 -14.37 17.90 16.60
CA ASN A 356 -15.50 18.67 17.11
C ASN A 356 -15.15 19.44 18.38
N ASP A 357 -13.94 19.96 18.52
CA ASP A 357 -13.53 20.61 19.76
C ASP A 357 -13.70 22.13 19.69
N GLU A 358 -14.31 22.68 20.73
CA GLU A 358 -14.46 24.11 20.95
C GLU A 358 -13.54 24.62 22.08
N GLU A 359 -12.86 23.72 22.79
CA GLU A 359 -11.93 24.03 23.88
C GLU A 359 -10.46 23.89 23.45
N GLU A 360 -9.49 24.28 24.28
CA GLU A 360 -8.06 24.23 23.95
C GLU A 360 -7.56 22.82 23.62
N PRO A 361 -7.09 22.58 22.39
CA PRO A 361 -6.97 21.24 21.86
C PRO A 361 -5.53 20.74 21.85
N THR A 362 -4.97 20.28 22.93
CA THR A 362 -3.71 19.53 22.81
C THR A 362 -3.93 18.03 22.62
N THR A 363 -5.13 17.49 22.87
CA THR A 363 -5.36 16.05 22.88
C THR A 363 -6.78 15.61 22.48
N THR A 364 -7.59 16.44 21.83
CA THR A 364 -8.96 16.04 21.47
C THR A 364 -8.93 14.93 20.41
N PRO A 365 -9.60 13.82 20.68
CA PRO A 365 -9.65 12.71 19.74
C PRO A 365 -10.45 13.10 18.49
N TRP A 366 -9.86 12.84 17.34
CA TRP A 366 -10.57 12.91 16.07
C TRP A 366 -11.58 11.78 15.97
N GLN A 367 -12.73 12.06 15.39
CA GLN A 367 -13.78 11.07 15.12
C GLN A 367 -13.75 10.66 13.66
N ARG A 368 -13.69 9.37 13.40
CA ARG A 368 -13.80 8.82 12.05
C ARG A 368 -15.25 8.93 11.58
N VAL A 369 -15.47 9.58 10.43
CA VAL A 369 -16.81 9.82 9.89
C VAL A 369 -17.07 9.11 8.57
N GLY A 370 -16.03 8.74 7.86
CA GLY A 370 -16.11 8.00 6.60
C GLY A 370 -15.16 6.82 6.58
N GLY A 371 -15.13 6.06 5.50
CA GLY A 371 -14.22 4.95 5.24
C GLY A 371 -13.54 5.08 3.88
N GLY A 372 -12.56 4.21 3.60
CA GLY A 372 -11.78 4.22 2.37
C GLY A 372 -10.80 5.39 2.30
N ASP A 373 -10.45 5.80 1.09
CA ASP A 373 -9.61 6.97 0.83
C ASP A 373 -10.46 8.23 0.98
N GLY A 374 -10.31 8.92 2.09
CA GLY A 374 -11.01 10.17 2.33
C GLY A 374 -10.59 11.24 1.33
N ALA A 375 -11.58 11.91 0.72
CA ALA A 375 -11.35 12.89 -0.32
C ALA A 375 -11.88 14.27 0.09
N TYR A 376 -12.63 14.94 -0.77
CA TYR A 376 -13.18 16.26 -0.46
C TYR A 376 -14.18 16.22 0.69
N SER A 377 -14.14 17.24 1.54
CA SER A 377 -15.04 17.40 2.69
C SER A 377 -15.41 18.86 2.86
N TYR A 378 -16.66 19.15 3.23
CA TYR A 378 -17.18 20.51 3.36
C TYR A 378 -18.12 20.65 4.55
N PHE A 379 -18.01 21.76 5.25
CA PHE A 379 -19.07 22.25 6.13
C PHE A 379 -20.08 23.07 5.33
N VAL A 380 -21.37 22.86 5.60
CA VAL A 380 -22.45 23.66 5.05
C VAL A 380 -23.45 24.03 6.13
N THR A 381 -24.02 25.23 6.06
CA THR A 381 -24.95 25.71 7.09
C THR A 381 -26.40 25.45 6.77
N GLY A 382 -27.18 25.17 7.83
CA GLY A 382 -28.66 25.22 7.87
C GLY A 382 -29.16 26.10 9.02
N GLY A 383 -28.73 27.37 9.10
CA GLY A 383 -29.07 28.24 10.19
C GLY A 383 -28.14 28.12 11.41
N LEU A 384 -28.67 27.72 12.58
CA LEU A 384 -27.88 27.55 13.82
C LEU A 384 -27.14 26.22 13.91
N SER A 385 -27.25 25.35 12.90
CA SER A 385 -26.58 24.05 12.81
C SER A 385 -25.76 23.95 11.54
N TYR A 386 -24.77 23.07 11.54
CA TYR A 386 -24.01 22.72 10.35
C TYR A 386 -24.31 21.31 9.88
N SER A 387 -24.22 21.08 8.58
CA SER A 387 -24.21 19.77 7.96
C SER A 387 -22.85 19.51 7.32
N LEU A 388 -22.56 18.26 7.00
CA LEU A 388 -21.30 17.87 6.40
C LEU A 388 -21.56 17.18 5.06
N TYR A 389 -20.78 17.54 4.07
CA TYR A 389 -20.51 16.73 2.92
C TYR A 389 -19.12 16.12 3.05
N TYR A 390 -18.97 14.86 2.73
CA TYR A 390 -17.65 14.23 2.57
C TYR A 390 -17.69 13.18 1.48
N SER A 391 -16.53 12.90 0.92
CA SER A 391 -16.40 11.87 -0.10
C SER A 391 -15.28 10.89 0.21
N SER A 392 -15.38 9.72 -0.41
CA SER A 392 -14.29 8.78 -0.54
C SER A 392 -13.93 8.60 -2.00
N GLN A 393 -12.89 7.81 -2.26
CA GLN A 393 -12.37 7.57 -3.60
C GLN A 393 -13.46 7.26 -4.64
N GLN A 394 -13.20 7.69 -5.88
CA GLN A 394 -14.04 7.41 -7.04
C GLN A 394 -15.46 7.96 -6.91
N GLY A 395 -15.56 9.19 -6.41
CA GLY A 395 -16.76 9.99 -6.44
C GLY A 395 -17.88 9.56 -5.50
N ARG A 396 -17.62 8.74 -4.49
CA ARG A 396 -18.65 8.40 -3.49
C ARG A 396 -18.84 9.57 -2.55
N VAL A 397 -19.97 10.25 -2.63
CA VAL A 397 -20.31 11.42 -1.82
C VAL A 397 -21.38 11.09 -0.79
N TYR A 398 -21.18 11.57 0.43
CA TYR A 398 -22.08 11.39 1.55
C TYR A 398 -22.49 12.74 2.13
N TYR A 399 -23.73 12.81 2.59
CA TYR A 399 -24.27 13.93 3.35
C TYR A 399 -24.65 13.49 4.76
N VAL A 400 -24.30 14.32 5.75
CA VAL A 400 -24.66 14.13 7.16
C VAL A 400 -25.33 15.40 7.67
N ARG A 401 -26.62 15.30 7.97
CA ARG A 401 -27.43 16.44 8.45
C ARG A 401 -27.14 16.73 9.93
N ASN A 402 -27.11 18.03 10.29
CA ASN A 402 -26.94 18.52 11.66
C ASN A 402 -25.67 18.04 12.36
N GLY A 403 -24.60 17.84 11.61
CA GLY A 403 -23.30 17.47 12.14
C GLY A 403 -23.25 16.05 12.71
N ILE A 404 -22.10 15.73 13.31
CA ILE A 404 -21.86 14.40 13.89
C ILE A 404 -22.22 14.46 15.37
N THR A 405 -23.45 14.11 15.68
CA THR A 405 -23.95 14.06 17.05
C THR A 405 -23.87 12.66 17.68
N GLY A 406 -23.14 11.72 17.03
CA GLY A 406 -23.07 10.32 17.46
C GLY A 406 -24.29 9.47 17.13
N LYS A 407 -25.29 10.02 16.42
CA LYS A 407 -26.44 9.27 15.89
C LYS A 407 -26.34 9.21 14.38
N GLU A 408 -25.97 8.06 13.83
CA GLU A 408 -25.84 7.78 12.38
C GLU A 408 -27.14 7.94 11.57
N SER A 409 -28.25 8.32 12.19
CA SER A 409 -29.59 8.31 11.60
C SER A 409 -29.82 9.32 10.47
N TYR A 410 -28.85 10.18 10.16
CA TYR A 410 -28.98 11.21 9.13
C TYR A 410 -27.91 11.16 8.05
N ARG A 411 -27.16 10.06 7.95
CA ARG A 411 -26.20 9.84 6.87
C ARG A 411 -26.89 9.26 5.65
N LYS A 412 -26.59 9.79 4.46
CA LYS A 412 -27.02 9.23 3.18
C LYS A 412 -25.94 9.38 2.13
N ARG A 413 -25.82 8.38 1.26
CA ARG A 413 -24.99 8.45 0.07
C ARG A 413 -25.77 9.18 -1.02
N ILE A 414 -25.12 10.10 -1.73
CA ILE A 414 -25.79 11.03 -2.62
C ILE A 414 -25.19 11.12 -4.04
N ASP A 415 -24.08 10.46 -4.33
CA ASP A 415 -23.46 10.49 -5.67
C ASP A 415 -24.41 9.94 -6.75
N PRO A 416 -24.34 10.46 -8.00
CA PRO A 416 -25.25 10.06 -9.08
C PRO A 416 -24.95 8.65 -9.62
N ILE A 417 -25.98 7.95 -10.03
CA ILE A 417 -25.85 6.74 -10.87
C ILE A 417 -25.60 7.22 -12.30
N GLY A 418 -24.55 6.73 -12.97
CA GLY A 418 -24.34 6.98 -14.38
C GLY A 418 -22.91 7.24 -14.75
N PRO A 419 -22.21 8.23 -14.14
CA PRO A 419 -20.80 8.44 -14.43
C PRO A 419 -19.98 7.18 -14.15
N LYS A 420 -19.10 6.83 -15.10
CA LYS A 420 -18.21 5.66 -14.99
C LYS A 420 -16.78 6.05 -14.74
N ASP A 421 -16.38 7.24 -15.20
CA ASP A 421 -14.99 7.74 -15.16
C ASP A 421 -14.86 8.86 -14.12
N TYR A 422 -14.94 8.49 -12.86
CA TYR A 422 -14.55 9.36 -11.77
C TYR A 422 -13.03 9.35 -11.60
N LEU A 423 -12.45 10.52 -11.30
CA LEU A 423 -11.09 10.57 -10.78
C LEU A 423 -11.01 9.79 -9.46
N PHE A 424 -9.81 9.32 -9.10
CA PHE A 424 -9.59 8.69 -7.80
C PHE A 424 -10.03 9.62 -6.66
N ILE A 425 -9.53 10.85 -6.63
CA ILE A 425 -10.04 11.95 -5.80
C ILE A 425 -10.89 12.84 -6.68
N ASN A 426 -12.20 12.55 -6.71
CA ASN A 426 -13.12 13.24 -7.61
C ASN A 426 -13.64 14.52 -7.00
N PRO A 427 -13.50 15.69 -7.68
CA PRO A 427 -13.97 16.95 -7.15
C PRO A 427 -15.49 17.04 -7.19
N TYR A 428 -16.04 17.62 -6.15
CA TYR A 428 -17.39 18.16 -6.09
C TYR A 428 -17.37 19.44 -5.24
N VAL A 429 -18.39 20.24 -5.34
CA VAL A 429 -18.49 21.50 -4.58
C VAL A 429 -19.94 21.76 -4.19
N PRO A 430 -20.24 22.07 -2.92
CA PRO A 430 -21.53 22.59 -2.51
C PRO A 430 -21.78 23.99 -3.09
N HIS A 431 -23.05 24.31 -3.36
CA HIS A 431 -23.44 25.67 -3.73
C HIS A 431 -23.19 26.62 -2.55
N PRO A 432 -22.63 27.81 -2.77
CA PRO A 432 -22.17 28.68 -1.68
C PRO A 432 -23.25 29.22 -0.75
N THR A 433 -24.51 29.27 -1.21
CA THR A 433 -25.63 29.81 -0.44
C THR A 433 -26.84 28.87 -0.33
N ASP A 434 -26.81 27.73 -1.05
CA ASP A 434 -27.84 26.71 -1.00
C ASP A 434 -27.21 25.35 -0.67
N GLN A 435 -27.27 24.98 0.58
CA GLN A 435 -26.66 23.73 1.07
C GLN A 435 -27.32 22.45 0.55
N ASN A 436 -28.49 22.54 -0.10
CA ASN A 436 -29.14 21.39 -0.71
C ASN A 436 -28.70 21.15 -2.15
N THR A 437 -27.88 22.07 -2.70
CA THR A 437 -27.35 21.97 -4.06
C THR A 437 -25.86 21.68 -4.05
N ILE A 438 -25.42 20.69 -4.82
CA ILE A 438 -24.01 20.40 -5.09
C ILE A 438 -23.78 20.20 -6.59
N TYR A 439 -22.52 20.42 -6.99
CA TYR A 439 -22.03 20.17 -8.35
C TYR A 439 -20.93 19.14 -8.30
N MET A 440 -20.94 18.20 -9.24
CA MET A 440 -19.98 17.10 -9.30
C MET A 440 -19.56 16.82 -10.74
N ALA A 441 -18.26 16.74 -10.98
CA ALA A 441 -17.73 16.31 -12.27
C ALA A 441 -17.76 14.78 -12.38
N GLY A 442 -18.14 14.25 -13.54
CA GLY A 442 -18.09 12.82 -13.82
C GLY A 442 -18.24 12.56 -15.33
N ASP A 443 -17.40 11.70 -15.90
CA ASP A 443 -17.24 11.56 -17.35
C ASP A 443 -16.85 12.92 -17.97
N ASN A 444 -17.55 13.30 -19.05
CA ASN A 444 -17.42 14.61 -19.69
C ASN A 444 -18.57 15.56 -19.34
N GLN A 445 -19.19 15.36 -18.17
CA GLN A 445 -20.40 16.07 -17.76
C GLN A 445 -20.20 16.74 -16.40
N LEU A 446 -20.97 17.81 -16.18
CA LEU A 446 -21.14 18.44 -14.87
C LEU A 446 -22.53 18.09 -14.36
N TRP A 447 -22.59 17.30 -13.32
CA TRP A 447 -23.80 16.90 -12.64
C TRP A 447 -24.19 17.93 -11.57
N ARG A 448 -25.49 18.21 -11.47
CA ARG A 448 -26.05 19.08 -10.44
C ARG A 448 -27.11 18.32 -9.64
N LEU A 449 -26.93 18.25 -8.33
CA LEU A 449 -27.97 17.82 -7.41
C LEU A 449 -28.74 19.06 -6.95
N ASN A 450 -30.04 19.14 -7.21
CA ASN A 450 -30.84 20.32 -6.91
C ASN A 450 -31.43 20.31 -5.50
N ASP A 451 -31.69 19.14 -4.93
CA ASP A 451 -32.26 19.03 -3.58
C ASP A 451 -31.81 17.71 -2.91
N VAL A 452 -30.82 17.82 -2.06
CA VAL A 452 -30.29 16.68 -1.31
C VAL A 452 -31.33 16.06 -0.37
N ASP A 453 -32.33 16.84 0.09
CA ASP A 453 -33.34 16.36 1.02
C ASP A 453 -34.35 15.39 0.35
N LEU A 454 -34.46 15.38 -0.97
CA LEU A 454 -35.25 14.39 -1.70
C LEU A 454 -34.69 12.95 -1.56
N ILE A 455 -33.39 12.81 -1.32
CA ILE A 455 -32.77 11.51 -1.14
C ILE A 455 -33.09 11.00 0.27
N PRO A 456 -33.65 9.79 0.43
CA PRO A 456 -34.02 9.24 1.73
C PRO A 456 -32.86 9.17 2.71
N ALA A 457 -33.13 9.42 3.97
CA ALA A 457 -32.16 9.16 5.06
C ALA A 457 -31.80 7.67 5.09
N GLY A 458 -30.53 7.35 5.33
CA GLY A 458 -30.03 5.98 5.34
C GLY A 458 -29.79 5.38 3.95
N ASN A 459 -29.91 6.16 2.87
CA ASN A 459 -29.53 5.70 1.54
C ASN A 459 -28.05 5.32 1.50
N THR A 460 -27.74 4.08 1.07
CA THR A 460 -26.38 3.53 1.00
C THR A 460 -25.82 3.45 -0.42
N ASP A 461 -26.66 3.71 -1.42
CA ASP A 461 -26.33 3.53 -2.84
C ASP A 461 -26.32 4.86 -3.60
N SER A 462 -25.61 4.91 -4.72
CA SER A 462 -25.71 6.00 -5.68
C SER A 462 -27.16 6.14 -6.20
N THR A 463 -27.58 7.34 -6.58
CA THR A 463 -28.96 7.64 -6.92
C THR A 463 -29.08 8.64 -8.06
N LEU A 464 -30.22 8.65 -8.78
CA LEU A 464 -30.58 9.72 -9.72
C LEU A 464 -31.58 10.73 -9.12
N ILE A 465 -32.04 10.53 -7.89
CA ILE A 465 -32.99 11.42 -7.24
C ILE A 465 -32.37 12.81 -7.09
N GLY A 466 -33.00 13.82 -7.70
CA GLY A 466 -32.57 15.21 -7.65
C GLY A 466 -31.37 15.58 -8.53
N TRP A 467 -30.78 14.63 -9.26
CA TRP A 467 -29.64 14.88 -10.14
C TRP A 467 -30.07 15.25 -11.57
N ASP A 468 -29.43 16.27 -12.12
CA ASP A 468 -29.47 16.66 -13.53
C ASP A 468 -28.04 16.71 -14.09
N SER A 469 -27.84 16.40 -15.38
CA SER A 469 -26.53 16.40 -16.07
C SER A 469 -26.46 17.45 -17.17
#